data_6bb4022b6b12074fa6bb0b9f8f37725e
#
_entry.id   6bb4022b6b12074fa6bb0b9f8f37725e
#
_cell.length_a   1.000
_cell.length_b   1.000
_cell.length_c   1.000
_cell.angle_alpha   90.00
_cell.angle_beta   90.00
_cell.angle_gamma   90.00
#
_symmetry.space_group_name_H-M   'P 1'
#
loop_
_entity.id
_entity.type
_entity.pdbx_description
1 polymer ?
#
loop_
_entity_poly.entity_id
_entity_poly.type
_entity_poly.pdbx_seq_one_letter_code
_entity_poly.pdbx_strand_id
1 'polypeptide(L)'
;MKPYRKNVGMVVFNQTGYVLTGERIQFPGAWQFPQGGIDEGEEIELASRRELYEEVGIKNATLVAEYPDWINYEFPSNLKLPHLNKYRGQTQKWFLYYWNESITSCNLTTHDQEFKEVRFQSIDSTLDTIVSFKLDVYKLVVKQFKPIIENYLKTNFL
;
A
#
# COMPACT_ATOMS: atom_id res chain seq x y z
N MET A 1 13.47 -2.00 24.32
CA MET A 1 13.45 -1.87 22.85
C MET A 1 12.02 -1.59 22.38
N LYS A 2 11.85 -0.61 21.49
CA LYS A 2 10.52 -0.28 20.96
C LYS A 2 9.95 -1.40 20.10
N PRO A 3 8.62 -1.63 20.15
CA PRO A 3 7.99 -2.61 19.28
C PRO A 3 7.79 -2.09 17.87
N TYR A 4 7.49 -3.01 16.93
CA TYR A 4 6.99 -2.64 15.60
C TYR A 4 5.49 -2.37 15.69
N ARG A 5 5.02 -1.38 14.92
CA ARG A 5 3.58 -1.14 14.75
C ARG A 5 3.05 -2.08 13.67
N LYS A 6 1.94 -2.77 13.94
CA LYS A 6 1.29 -3.63 12.95
C LYS A 6 0.55 -2.79 11.91
N ASN A 7 0.76 -3.10 10.65
CA ASN A 7 0.29 -2.30 9.53
C ASN A 7 -0.07 -3.20 8.35
N VAL A 8 -0.95 -2.74 7.49
CA VAL A 8 -1.29 -3.40 6.22
C VAL A 8 -0.89 -2.51 5.06
N GLY A 9 -0.44 -3.13 3.96
CA GLY A 9 -0.18 -2.46 2.71
C GLY A 9 -1.02 -3.07 1.61
N MET A 10 -1.47 -2.26 0.66
CA MET A 10 -2.35 -2.69 -0.41
C MET A 10 -1.78 -2.31 -1.76
N VAL A 11 -1.52 -3.30 -2.61
CA VAL A 11 -1.19 -3.09 -4.01
C VAL A 11 -2.47 -3.28 -4.81
N VAL A 12 -2.92 -2.23 -5.47
CA VAL A 12 -4.15 -2.24 -6.28
C VAL A 12 -3.74 -2.11 -7.74
N PHE A 13 -4.13 -3.09 -8.58
CA PHE A 13 -3.81 -3.06 -9.99
C PHE A 13 -5.06 -3.07 -10.85
N ASN A 14 -4.94 -2.50 -12.05
CA ASN A 14 -6.02 -2.44 -13.03
C ASN A 14 -5.77 -3.40 -14.20
N GLN A 15 -6.66 -3.38 -15.18
CA GLN A 15 -6.59 -4.28 -16.34
C GLN A 15 -5.33 -4.09 -17.19
N THR A 16 -4.69 -2.92 -17.15
CA THR A 16 -3.43 -2.68 -17.86
C THR A 16 -2.21 -3.18 -17.09
N GLY A 17 -2.41 -3.65 -15.85
CA GLY A 17 -1.31 -4.09 -14.99
C GLY A 17 -0.63 -2.96 -14.23
N TYR A 18 -1.10 -1.74 -14.35
CA TYR A 18 -0.58 -0.60 -13.59
C TYR A 18 -1.11 -0.63 -12.18
N VAL A 19 -0.35 -0.06 -11.26
CA VAL A 19 -0.66 -0.05 -9.82
C VAL A 19 -0.97 1.34 -9.32
N LEU A 20 -1.87 1.42 -8.35
CA LEU A 20 -2.30 2.66 -7.72
C LEU A 20 -1.29 3.13 -6.69
N THR A 21 -0.84 4.37 -6.81
CA THR A 21 0.00 5.02 -5.81
C THR A 21 -0.54 6.40 -5.49
N GLY A 22 -0.21 6.89 -4.30
CA GLY A 22 -0.58 8.24 -3.87
C GLY A 22 0.64 9.02 -3.43
N GLU A 23 0.64 10.31 -3.72
CA GLU A 23 1.66 11.23 -3.22
C GLU A 23 1.28 11.69 -1.83
N ARG A 24 2.13 11.41 -0.84
CA ARG A 24 1.85 11.77 0.55
C ARG A 24 1.99 13.27 0.76
N ILE A 25 1.02 13.85 1.48
CA ILE A 25 1.06 15.27 1.86
C ILE A 25 2.32 15.55 2.69
N GLN A 26 2.69 14.63 3.60
CA GLN A 26 3.84 14.80 4.50
C GLN A 26 5.20 14.59 3.84
N PHE A 27 5.23 13.91 2.68
CA PHE A 27 6.46 13.61 1.95
C PHE A 27 6.28 13.97 0.48
N PRO A 28 6.28 15.26 0.13
CA PRO A 28 6.12 15.68 -1.27
C PRO A 28 7.14 15.00 -2.20
N GLY A 29 6.65 14.51 -3.33
CA GLY A 29 7.47 13.79 -4.30
C GLY A 29 7.58 12.29 -4.03
N ALA A 30 7.16 11.81 -2.86
CA ALA A 30 7.15 10.38 -2.55
C ALA A 30 5.79 9.78 -2.90
N TRP A 31 5.79 8.81 -3.81
CA TRP A 31 4.58 8.10 -4.24
C TRP A 31 4.61 6.69 -3.67
N GLN A 32 3.55 6.29 -2.99
CA GLN A 32 3.51 5.02 -2.29
C GLN A 32 2.18 4.29 -2.48
N PHE A 33 2.21 2.98 -2.23
CA PHE A 33 0.98 2.20 -2.11
C PHE A 33 0.19 2.63 -0.88
N PRO A 34 -1.14 2.54 -0.92
CA PRO A 34 -1.95 2.72 0.30
C PRO A 34 -1.49 1.78 1.41
N GLN A 35 -1.48 2.28 2.63
CA GLN A 35 -1.13 1.50 3.82
C GLN A 35 -1.77 2.12 5.05
N GLY A 36 -1.91 1.35 6.10
CA GLY A 36 -2.44 1.89 7.35
C GLY A 36 -2.37 0.92 8.50
N GLY A 37 -2.64 1.42 9.70
CA GLY A 37 -2.55 0.63 10.93
C GLY A 37 -3.68 -0.39 11.09
N ILE A 38 -3.39 -1.45 11.83
CA ILE A 38 -4.37 -2.46 12.21
C ILE A 38 -4.86 -2.09 13.61
N ASP A 39 -6.19 -2.03 13.80
CA ASP A 39 -6.76 -1.77 15.12
C ASP A 39 -6.69 -3.03 15.99
N GLU A 40 -6.66 -2.83 17.30
CA GLU A 40 -6.63 -3.95 18.24
C GLU A 40 -7.85 -4.84 18.04
N GLY A 41 -7.61 -6.16 17.89
CA GLY A 41 -8.67 -7.13 17.68
C GLY A 41 -9.26 -7.18 16.28
N GLU A 42 -8.78 -6.32 15.38
CA GLU A 42 -9.26 -6.29 13.99
C GLU A 42 -8.64 -7.42 13.17
N GLU A 43 -9.47 -8.09 12.35
CA GLU A 43 -8.98 -9.05 11.37
C GLU A 43 -8.14 -8.35 10.32
N ILE A 44 -7.01 -8.97 9.91
CA ILE A 44 -6.01 -8.32 9.06
C ILE A 44 -6.55 -7.96 7.68
N GLU A 45 -7.29 -8.87 7.03
CA GLU A 45 -7.89 -8.57 5.73
C GLU A 45 -8.92 -7.43 5.84
N LEU A 46 -9.74 -7.42 6.88
CA LEU A 46 -10.71 -6.35 7.09
C LEU A 46 -9.99 -5.01 7.33
N ALA A 47 -8.86 -5.02 8.03
CA ALA A 47 -8.04 -3.81 8.20
C ALA A 47 -7.55 -3.29 6.84
N SER A 48 -7.12 -4.18 5.94
CA SER A 48 -6.66 -3.76 4.61
C SER A 48 -7.80 -3.13 3.81
N ARG A 49 -9.01 -3.68 3.87
CA ARG A 49 -10.16 -3.12 3.17
C ARG A 49 -10.59 -1.78 3.76
N ARG A 50 -10.58 -1.66 5.08
CA ARG A 50 -10.91 -0.41 5.78
C ARG A 50 -9.92 0.69 5.41
N GLU A 51 -8.63 0.41 5.48
CA GLU A 51 -7.60 1.38 5.14
C GLU A 51 -7.65 1.77 3.65
N LEU A 52 -7.91 0.83 2.76
CA LEU A 52 -8.07 1.12 1.35
C LEU A 52 -9.23 2.10 1.12
N TYR A 53 -10.34 1.90 1.81
CA TYR A 53 -11.48 2.81 1.74
C TYR A 53 -11.13 4.19 2.34
N GLU A 54 -10.54 4.20 3.52
CA GLU A 54 -10.22 5.45 4.21
C GLU A 54 -9.23 6.30 3.41
N GLU A 55 -8.21 5.69 2.80
CA GLU A 55 -7.18 6.45 2.09
C GLU A 55 -7.58 6.86 0.68
N VAL A 56 -8.25 6.00 -0.07
CA VAL A 56 -8.51 6.24 -1.50
C VAL A 56 -9.97 6.03 -1.92
N GLY A 57 -10.86 5.66 -1.01
CA GLY A 57 -12.30 5.53 -1.29
C GLY A 57 -12.68 4.28 -2.07
N ILE A 58 -11.84 3.27 -2.15
CA ILE A 58 -12.12 2.04 -2.89
C ILE A 58 -12.85 1.03 -2.00
N LYS A 59 -14.04 0.57 -2.44
CA LYS A 59 -14.88 -0.38 -1.71
C LYS A 59 -14.92 -1.78 -2.31
N ASN A 60 -14.86 -1.89 -3.62
CA ASN A 60 -15.22 -3.11 -4.37
C ASN A 60 -14.02 -3.75 -5.07
N ALA A 61 -12.85 -3.68 -4.46
CA ALA A 61 -11.68 -4.34 -4.99
C ALA A 61 -11.75 -5.85 -4.74
N THR A 62 -11.26 -6.63 -5.70
CA THR A 62 -11.20 -8.09 -5.60
C THR A 62 -9.86 -8.50 -5.01
N LEU A 63 -9.87 -9.26 -3.91
CA LEU A 63 -8.65 -9.79 -3.33
C LEU A 63 -8.08 -10.89 -4.25
N VAL A 64 -6.83 -10.73 -4.68
CA VAL A 64 -6.16 -11.65 -5.59
C VAL A 64 -5.12 -12.49 -4.87
N ALA A 65 -4.34 -11.88 -3.99
CA ALA A 65 -3.27 -12.57 -3.28
C ALA A 65 -2.90 -11.86 -2.00
N GLU A 66 -2.19 -12.58 -1.15
CA GLU A 66 -1.65 -12.10 0.11
C GLU A 66 -0.17 -12.46 0.16
N TYR A 67 0.67 -11.52 0.58
CA TYR A 67 2.08 -11.82 0.80
C TYR A 67 2.20 -12.79 1.99
N PRO A 68 2.94 -13.90 1.86
CA PRO A 68 2.86 -14.98 2.87
C PRO A 68 3.41 -14.62 4.24
N ASP A 69 4.35 -13.68 4.31
CA ASP A 69 5.03 -13.31 5.56
C ASP A 69 4.78 -11.86 5.93
N TRP A 70 5.07 -11.52 7.19
CA TRP A 70 5.16 -10.13 7.64
C TRP A 70 6.50 -9.56 7.20
N ILE A 71 6.49 -8.31 6.72
CA ILE A 71 7.71 -7.60 6.30
C ILE A 71 7.94 -6.43 7.24
N ASN A 72 9.15 -6.33 7.77
CA ASN A 72 9.52 -5.28 8.72
C ASN A 72 10.38 -4.22 8.07
N TYR A 73 10.19 -2.96 8.48
CA TYR A 73 11.15 -1.92 8.21
C TYR A 73 11.28 -1.00 9.42
N GLU A 74 12.47 -0.38 9.57
CA GLU A 74 12.79 0.51 10.69
C GLU A 74 12.59 1.95 10.27
N PHE A 75 12.10 2.78 11.19
CA PHE A 75 12.08 4.21 10.96
C PHE A 75 13.50 4.76 11.06
N PRO A 76 13.92 5.67 10.15
CA PRO A 76 15.20 6.36 10.30
C PRO A 76 15.23 7.13 11.61
N SER A 77 16.39 7.19 12.26
CA SER A 77 16.56 7.87 13.55
C SER A 77 16.25 9.36 13.48
N ASN A 78 16.41 9.98 12.30
CA ASN A 78 16.15 11.40 12.09
C ASN A 78 14.70 11.70 11.67
N LEU A 79 13.86 10.67 11.52
CA LEU A 79 12.46 10.84 11.12
C LEU A 79 11.65 11.26 12.34
N LYS A 80 10.94 12.40 12.22
CA LYS A 80 10.11 12.92 13.30
C LYS A 80 8.64 12.69 12.96
N LEU A 81 8.09 11.60 13.50
CA LEU A 81 6.66 11.27 13.43
C LEU A 81 6.14 11.11 14.86
N PRO A 82 5.73 12.21 15.51
CA PRO A 82 5.38 12.18 16.94
C PRO A 82 4.38 11.11 17.32
N HIS A 83 3.37 10.85 16.50
CA HIS A 83 2.36 9.84 16.76
C HIS A 83 2.86 8.40 16.61
N LEU A 84 4.07 8.20 16.03
CA LEU A 84 4.69 6.89 15.85
C LEU A 84 5.98 6.72 16.66
N ASN A 85 6.34 7.70 17.50
CA ASN A 85 7.64 7.70 18.19
C ASN A 85 7.82 6.57 19.20
N LYS A 86 6.74 5.90 19.61
CA LYS A 86 6.81 4.74 20.49
C LYS A 86 7.17 3.45 19.76
N TYR A 87 7.26 3.49 18.43
CA TYR A 87 7.58 2.33 17.61
C TYR A 87 8.97 2.47 16.99
N ARG A 88 9.64 1.34 16.78
CA ARG A 88 10.93 1.30 16.07
C ARG A 88 10.75 1.30 14.54
N GLY A 89 9.58 0.92 14.07
CA GLY A 89 9.24 0.77 12.68
C GLY A 89 7.89 0.14 12.53
N GLN A 90 7.63 -0.48 11.39
CA GLN A 90 6.39 -1.18 11.14
C GLN A 90 6.63 -2.62 10.71
N THR A 91 5.71 -3.51 11.06
CA THR A 91 5.64 -4.86 10.54
C THR A 91 4.37 -4.93 9.70
N GLN A 92 4.53 -5.29 8.42
CA GLN A 92 3.46 -5.12 7.44
C GLN A 92 3.02 -6.44 6.84
N LYS A 93 1.70 -6.59 6.70
CA LYS A 93 1.09 -7.65 5.90
C LYS A 93 0.58 -7.02 4.61
N TRP A 94 0.97 -7.57 3.47
CA TRP A 94 0.66 -6.99 2.16
C TRP A 94 -0.40 -7.80 1.43
N PHE A 95 -1.31 -7.07 0.77
CA PHE A 95 -2.44 -7.63 0.01
C PHE A 95 -2.41 -7.11 -1.42
N LEU A 96 -2.81 -7.96 -2.37
CA LEU A 96 -2.92 -7.61 -3.77
C LEU A 96 -4.40 -7.62 -4.17
N TYR A 97 -4.89 -6.47 -4.64
CA TYR A 97 -6.27 -6.27 -5.06
C TYR A 97 -6.36 -5.91 -6.54
N TYR A 98 -7.36 -6.43 -7.22
CA TYR A 98 -7.74 -6.01 -8.57
C TYR A 98 -8.91 -5.02 -8.49
N TRP A 99 -8.77 -3.90 -9.20
CA TRP A 99 -9.80 -2.86 -9.26
C TRP A 99 -9.67 -2.13 -10.58
N ASN A 100 -10.72 -2.16 -11.43
CA ASN A 100 -10.65 -1.61 -12.78
C ASN A 100 -11.66 -0.47 -12.99
N GLU A 101 -11.68 0.47 -12.06
CA GLU A 101 -12.47 1.70 -12.21
C GLU A 101 -11.55 2.86 -12.56
N SER A 102 -12.15 3.98 -13.01
CA SER A 102 -11.39 5.18 -13.29
C SER A 102 -10.72 5.73 -12.03
N ILE A 103 -9.52 6.31 -12.20
CA ILE A 103 -8.82 6.98 -11.10
C ILE A 103 -9.69 8.08 -10.47
N THR A 104 -10.60 8.67 -11.24
CA THR A 104 -11.53 9.71 -10.76
C THR A 104 -12.58 9.16 -9.78
N SER A 105 -12.73 7.84 -9.70
CA SER A 105 -13.61 7.20 -8.71
C SER A 105 -13.00 7.17 -7.31
N CYS A 106 -11.71 7.47 -7.17
CA CYS A 106 -11.07 7.56 -5.88
C CYS A 106 -11.57 8.78 -5.10
N ASN A 107 -11.67 8.64 -3.78
CA ASN A 107 -12.01 9.73 -2.88
C ASN A 107 -10.96 9.78 -1.78
N LEU A 108 -10.18 10.86 -1.75
CA LEU A 108 -9.06 11.02 -0.82
C LEU A 108 -9.46 11.67 0.50
N THR A 109 -10.73 12.00 0.66
CA THR A 109 -11.24 12.74 1.83
C THR A 109 -12.31 11.98 2.62
N THR A 110 -12.41 10.67 2.46
CA THR A 110 -13.35 9.84 3.23
C THR A 110 -12.99 9.80 4.72
N HIS A 111 -11.73 10.03 5.03
CA HIS A 111 -11.16 10.10 6.36
C HIS A 111 -10.11 11.23 6.36
N ASP A 112 -9.23 11.29 7.34
CA ASP A 112 -8.15 12.29 7.35
C ASP A 112 -7.31 12.13 6.08
N GLN A 113 -7.15 13.20 5.32
CA GLN A 113 -6.49 13.14 4.02
C GLN A 113 -4.99 12.86 4.18
N GLU A 114 -4.54 11.73 3.64
CA GLU A 114 -3.14 11.30 3.66
C GLU A 114 -2.43 11.59 2.33
N PHE A 115 -3.16 11.46 1.21
CA PHE A 115 -2.64 11.66 -0.13
C PHE A 115 -3.11 12.98 -0.71
N LYS A 116 -2.18 13.70 -1.36
CA LYS A 116 -2.47 14.90 -2.12
C LYS A 116 -3.19 14.56 -3.43
N GLU A 117 -2.70 13.52 -4.11
CA GLU A 117 -3.31 12.98 -5.34
C GLU A 117 -2.91 11.52 -5.52
N VAL A 118 -3.60 10.84 -6.43
CA VAL A 118 -3.32 9.44 -6.77
C VAL A 118 -3.12 9.28 -8.27
N ARG A 119 -2.39 8.23 -8.66
CA ARG A 119 -2.18 7.88 -10.06
C ARG A 119 -1.96 6.39 -10.21
N PHE A 120 -2.12 5.88 -11.44
CA PHE A 120 -1.63 4.56 -11.81
C PHE A 120 -0.24 4.70 -12.44
N GLN A 121 0.66 3.79 -12.09
CA GLN A 121 2.02 3.75 -12.64
C GLN A 121 2.47 2.31 -12.80
N SER A 122 3.53 2.05 -13.58
CA SER A 122 4.04 0.70 -13.67
C SER A 122 4.55 0.24 -12.31
N ILE A 123 4.38 -1.05 -11.99
CA ILE A 123 4.80 -1.56 -10.68
C ILE A 123 6.31 -1.39 -10.47
N ASP A 124 7.11 -1.58 -11.51
CA ASP A 124 8.56 -1.40 -11.41
C ASP A 124 8.96 0.03 -11.08
N SER A 125 8.22 1.01 -11.59
CA SER A 125 8.52 2.42 -11.33
C SER A 125 8.29 2.84 -9.88
N THR A 126 7.55 2.05 -9.09
CA THR A 126 7.35 2.33 -7.67
C THR A 126 8.66 2.29 -6.89
N LEU A 127 9.64 1.53 -7.38
CA LEU A 127 10.96 1.45 -6.76
C LEU A 127 11.75 2.76 -6.88
N ASP A 128 11.41 3.59 -7.88
CA ASP A 128 12.06 4.88 -8.13
C ASP A 128 11.41 6.03 -7.39
N THR A 129 10.17 5.87 -6.95
CA THR A 129 9.35 6.96 -6.40
C THR A 129 9.06 6.82 -4.91
N ILE A 130 9.40 5.69 -4.31
CA ILE A 130 9.19 5.47 -2.88
C ILE A 130 10.29 6.12 -2.05
N VAL A 131 9.96 6.56 -0.85
CA VAL A 131 10.94 7.07 0.10
C VAL A 131 11.96 5.98 0.45
N SER A 132 13.24 6.36 0.57
CA SER A 132 14.36 5.42 0.61
C SER A 132 14.27 4.34 1.69
N PHE A 133 13.76 4.67 2.88
CA PHE A 133 13.70 3.68 3.97
C PHE A 133 12.64 2.61 3.79
N LYS A 134 11.78 2.71 2.78
CA LYS A 134 10.79 1.68 2.42
C LYS A 134 11.19 0.88 1.18
N LEU A 135 12.33 1.21 0.55
CA LEU A 135 12.72 0.61 -0.73
C LEU A 135 12.84 -0.92 -0.64
N ASP A 136 13.45 -1.44 0.42
CA ASP A 136 13.65 -2.89 0.55
C ASP A 136 12.33 -3.64 0.66
N VAL A 137 11.35 -3.07 1.36
CA VAL A 137 10.00 -3.63 1.43
C VAL A 137 9.38 -3.68 0.04
N TYR A 138 9.47 -2.59 -0.71
CA TYR A 138 8.90 -2.50 -2.05
C TYR A 138 9.55 -3.48 -3.02
N LYS A 139 10.86 -3.71 -2.91
CA LYS A 139 11.54 -4.72 -3.73
C LYS A 139 10.95 -6.12 -3.51
N LEU A 140 10.69 -6.49 -2.25
CA LEU A 140 10.07 -7.78 -1.93
C LEU A 140 8.64 -7.86 -2.46
N VAL A 141 7.85 -6.83 -2.27
CA VAL A 141 6.44 -6.76 -2.69
C VAL A 141 6.34 -6.84 -4.22
N VAL A 142 7.14 -6.08 -4.94
CA VAL A 142 7.16 -6.07 -6.41
C VAL A 142 7.56 -7.43 -6.94
N LYS A 143 8.62 -8.03 -6.38
CA LYS A 143 9.08 -9.35 -6.81
C LYS A 143 8.00 -10.42 -6.65
N GLN A 144 7.24 -10.37 -5.56
CA GLN A 144 6.18 -11.34 -5.28
C GLN A 144 4.95 -11.11 -6.13
N PHE A 145 4.49 -9.87 -6.25
CA PHE A 145 3.19 -9.57 -6.85
C PHE A 145 3.22 -9.37 -8.37
N LYS A 146 4.32 -8.93 -8.94
CA LYS A 146 4.39 -8.70 -10.39
C LYS A 146 4.01 -9.94 -11.21
N PRO A 147 4.59 -11.14 -10.96
CA PRO A 147 4.17 -12.32 -11.71
C PRO A 147 2.72 -12.74 -11.44
N ILE A 148 2.21 -12.49 -10.23
CA ILE A 148 0.80 -12.79 -9.91
C ILE A 148 -0.13 -11.88 -10.70
N ILE A 149 0.20 -10.60 -10.84
CA ILE A 149 -0.56 -9.64 -11.66
C ILE A 149 -0.59 -10.12 -13.11
N GLU A 150 0.57 -10.46 -13.67
CA GLU A 150 0.68 -10.92 -15.05
C GLU A 150 -0.16 -12.18 -15.30
N ASN A 151 -0.09 -13.14 -14.39
CA ASN A 151 -0.88 -14.37 -14.49
C ASN A 151 -2.38 -14.11 -14.35
N TYR A 152 -2.79 -13.25 -13.44
CA TYR A 152 -4.19 -12.88 -13.25
C TYR A 152 -4.77 -12.28 -14.53
N LEU A 153 -4.05 -11.37 -15.16
CA LEU A 153 -4.51 -10.71 -16.38
C LEU A 153 -4.60 -11.69 -17.56
N LYS A 154 -3.65 -12.60 -17.70
CA LYS A 154 -3.69 -13.65 -18.72
C LYS A 154 -4.90 -14.56 -18.53
N THR A 155 -5.17 -14.98 -17.32
CA THR A 155 -6.23 -15.93 -17.00
C THR A 155 -7.63 -15.33 -17.21
N ASN A 156 -7.81 -14.04 -16.88
CA ASN A 156 -9.12 -13.42 -16.84
C ASN A 156 -9.47 -12.58 -18.07
N PHE A 157 -8.50 -12.20 -18.91
CA PHE A 157 -8.72 -11.24 -19.99
C PHE A 157 -8.14 -11.66 -21.35
N LEU A 158 -7.78 -12.93 -21.53
CA LEU A 158 -7.36 -13.44 -22.83
C LEU A 158 -8.46 -14.24 -23.49
#